data_435af7030dfba53ef5169aecbbf9f1ec
#
_entry.id   435af7030dfba53ef5169aecbbf9f1ec
#
_cell.length_a   1.000
_cell.length_b   1.000
_cell.length_c   1.000
_cell.angle_alpha   90.00
_cell.angle_beta   90.00
_cell.angle_gamma   90.00
#
_symmetry.space_group_name_H-M   'P 1'
#
loop_
_entity.id
_entity.type
_entity.pdbx_description
1 polymer ?
#
loop_
_entity_poly.entity_id
_entity_poly.type
_entity_poly.pdbx_seq_one_letter_code
_entity_poly.pdbx_strand_id
1 'polypeptide(L)'
;KGTEIDHAYFIDPDKVLYISNPSAYDGNFKDIEVSCPVILDCTYVSSTNIQRIDVPTNTGQVFFSFSKGFGLIGQRLGLVYTKKPHPTLDLLKQFENWNYGGVKTIELVMKNFAVDEMWNKHKEKQIEICNDYNFTVSDCFFLATTKDPFYRRRRRMKADDTARVCTSILFKQGII
;
A
#
# COMPACT_ATOMS: atom_id res chain seq x y z
N LYS A 1 -4.60 -22.21 -3.33
CA LYS A 1 -5.45 -21.13 -2.80
C LYS A 1 -4.95 -20.85 -1.39
N GLY A 2 -4.47 -19.62 -1.12
CA GLY A 2 -4.04 -19.20 0.21
C GLY A 2 -5.23 -18.97 1.13
N THR A 3 -5.05 -19.17 2.41
CA THR A 3 -6.03 -18.83 3.44
C THR A 3 -5.83 -17.38 3.83
N GLU A 4 -6.88 -16.56 3.71
CA GLU A 4 -6.84 -15.17 4.13
C GLU A 4 -6.98 -15.09 5.65
N ILE A 5 -6.01 -14.44 6.31
CA ILE A 5 -6.07 -14.11 7.73
C ILE A 5 -5.90 -12.60 7.83
N ASP A 6 -7.02 -11.89 7.96
CA ASP A 6 -7.15 -10.45 8.20
C ASP A 6 -6.19 -9.60 7.37
N HIS A 7 -5.32 -9.52 6.79
CA HIS A 7 -4.37 -8.76 5.94
C HIS A 7 -3.19 -9.60 5.46
N ALA A 8 -3.25 -10.90 5.74
CA ALA A 8 -2.20 -11.82 5.39
C ALA A 8 -2.76 -12.96 4.56
N TYR A 9 -1.97 -13.43 3.61
CA TYR A 9 -2.28 -14.60 2.81
C TYR A 9 -1.17 -15.61 2.99
N PHE A 10 -1.52 -16.84 3.35
CA PHE A 10 -0.58 -17.95 3.24
C PHE A 10 -0.47 -18.34 1.77
N ILE A 11 0.67 -18.08 1.17
CA ILE A 11 0.99 -18.52 -0.20
C ILE A 11 1.17 -20.03 -0.21
N ASP A 12 1.87 -20.53 0.79
CA ASP A 12 2.00 -21.92 1.16
C ASP A 12 1.85 -21.96 2.68
N PRO A 13 0.81 -22.62 3.24
CA PRO A 13 0.54 -22.60 4.67
C PRO A 13 1.72 -23.07 5.52
N ASP A 14 2.59 -23.86 4.96
CA ASP A 14 3.72 -24.42 5.69
C ASP A 14 5.03 -23.64 5.48
N LYS A 15 5.06 -22.61 4.61
CA LYS A 15 6.32 -22.02 4.17
C LYS A 15 6.43 -20.49 4.18
N VAL A 16 5.49 -19.75 3.62
CA VAL A 16 5.64 -18.30 3.43
C VAL A 16 4.33 -17.57 3.64
N LEU A 17 4.36 -16.49 4.43
CA LEU A 17 3.25 -15.59 4.68
C LEU A 17 3.42 -14.29 3.88
N TYR A 18 2.41 -13.91 3.10
CA TYR A 18 2.34 -12.61 2.45
C TYR A 18 1.53 -11.65 3.31
N ILE A 19 2.12 -10.51 3.69
CA ILE A 19 1.48 -9.49 4.54
C ILE A 19 1.53 -8.14 3.85
N SER A 20 0.38 -7.46 3.76
CA SER A 20 0.32 -6.05 3.35
C SER A 20 0.32 -5.15 4.58
N ASN A 21 1.34 -4.27 4.70
CA ASN A 21 1.45 -3.31 5.80
C ASN A 21 1.99 -1.95 5.30
N PRO A 22 1.18 -0.89 5.24
CA PRO A 22 -0.21 -0.78 5.71
C PRO A 22 -1.16 -1.75 5.02
N SER A 23 -2.17 -2.16 5.75
CA SER A 23 -3.15 -3.13 5.30
C SER A 23 -3.89 -2.66 4.04
N ALA A 24 -4.02 -3.54 3.04
CA ALA A 24 -4.81 -3.27 1.86
C ALA A 24 -6.33 -3.22 2.13
N TYR A 25 -6.80 -3.66 3.30
CA TYR A 25 -8.21 -3.64 3.68
C TYR A 25 -8.66 -2.30 4.25
N ASP A 26 -7.88 -1.71 5.15
CA ASP A 26 -8.28 -0.50 5.86
C ASP A 26 -7.28 0.65 5.75
N GLY A 27 -6.10 0.40 5.19
CA GLY A 27 -5.05 1.40 5.04
C GLY A 27 -4.26 1.69 6.32
N ASN A 28 -4.44 0.88 7.38
CA ASN A 28 -3.78 1.09 8.65
C ASN A 28 -2.56 0.18 8.82
N PHE A 29 -1.59 0.66 9.60
CA PHE A 29 -0.49 -0.18 10.06
C PHE A 29 -0.97 -1.21 11.08
N LYS A 30 -0.31 -2.36 11.05
CA LYS A 30 -0.51 -3.46 11.99
C LYS A 30 0.83 -3.89 12.55
N ASP A 31 0.84 -4.24 13.80
CA ASP A 31 1.96 -4.95 14.39
C ASP A 31 2.05 -6.35 13.79
N ILE A 32 3.27 -6.74 13.43
CA ILE A 32 3.53 -8.03 12.76
C ILE A 32 4.41 -8.87 13.65
N GLU A 33 3.80 -9.82 14.31
CA GLU A 33 4.49 -10.84 15.12
C GLU A 33 4.24 -12.21 14.51
N VAL A 34 5.18 -12.68 13.69
CA VAL A 34 5.08 -13.98 13.02
C VAL A 34 6.40 -14.72 13.05
N SER A 35 6.35 -16.03 13.22
CA SER A 35 7.53 -16.91 13.26
C SER A 35 7.92 -17.52 11.90
N CYS A 36 6.96 -17.55 10.95
CA CYS A 36 7.21 -18.09 9.61
C CYS A 36 7.88 -17.07 8.69
N PRO A 37 8.50 -17.48 7.58
CA PRO A 37 9.04 -16.59 6.56
C PRO A 37 7.98 -15.64 6.00
N VAL A 38 8.34 -14.36 5.77
CA VAL A 38 7.43 -13.29 5.35
C VAL A 38 7.84 -12.70 4.01
N ILE A 39 6.83 -12.40 3.18
CA ILE A 39 6.88 -11.41 2.10
C ILE A 39 6.07 -10.20 2.57
N LEU A 40 6.73 -9.05 2.71
CA LEU A 40 6.12 -7.82 3.20
C LEU A 40 5.77 -6.88 2.04
N ASP A 41 4.49 -6.59 1.87
CA ASP A 41 4.00 -5.64 0.88
C ASP A 41 3.78 -4.26 1.50
N CYS A 42 4.71 -3.35 1.25
CA CYS A 42 4.69 -1.95 1.67
C CYS A 42 4.13 -1.01 0.59
N THR A 43 3.28 -1.48 -0.30
CA THR A 43 2.74 -0.70 -1.43
C THR A 43 2.04 0.59 -1.00
N TYR A 44 1.44 0.63 0.19
CA TYR A 44 0.71 1.80 0.69
C TYR A 44 1.55 2.75 1.56
N VAL A 45 2.79 2.42 1.87
CA VAL A 45 3.64 3.23 2.77
C VAL A 45 3.79 4.67 2.31
N SER A 46 4.02 4.91 1.02
CA SER A 46 4.10 6.27 0.45
C SER A 46 2.80 7.09 0.56
N SER A 47 1.75 6.50 1.09
CA SER A 47 0.47 7.17 1.35
C SER A 47 0.28 7.52 2.83
N THR A 48 1.30 7.35 3.65
CA THR A 48 1.30 7.59 5.09
C THR A 48 2.43 8.54 5.48
N ASN A 49 2.47 8.98 6.73
CA ASN A 49 3.56 9.79 7.29
C ASN A 49 4.70 8.95 7.88
N ILE A 50 4.68 7.64 7.72
CA ILE A 50 5.70 6.77 8.31
C ILE A 50 7.02 6.91 7.57
N GLN A 51 8.07 7.26 8.33
CA GLN A 51 9.44 7.40 7.86
C GLN A 51 10.26 6.11 8.07
N ARG A 52 9.79 5.23 8.93
CA ARG A 52 10.47 3.98 9.28
C ARG A 52 9.47 2.85 9.42
N ILE A 53 9.81 1.70 8.87
CA ILE A 53 9.05 0.45 9.01
C ILE A 53 9.92 -0.56 9.71
N ASP A 54 9.38 -1.17 10.76
CA ASP A 54 10.01 -2.31 11.39
C ASP A 54 9.71 -3.56 10.57
N VAL A 55 10.78 -4.08 9.96
CA VAL A 55 10.71 -5.25 9.09
C VAL A 55 11.03 -6.49 9.93
N PRO A 56 10.12 -7.47 10.02
CA PRO A 56 10.39 -8.72 10.74
C PRO A 56 11.68 -9.40 10.26
N THR A 57 12.45 -9.96 11.17
CA THR A 57 13.76 -10.56 10.86
C THR A 57 13.69 -11.72 9.89
N ASN A 58 12.56 -12.43 9.86
CA ASN A 58 12.25 -13.54 8.95
C ASN A 58 11.69 -13.09 7.59
N THR A 59 11.64 -11.77 7.30
CA THR A 59 11.22 -11.25 6.01
C THR A 59 12.24 -11.56 4.92
N GLY A 60 11.81 -12.24 3.87
CA GLY A 60 12.63 -12.58 2.70
C GLY A 60 12.59 -11.52 1.61
N GLN A 61 11.45 -10.85 1.45
CA GLN A 61 11.23 -9.84 0.43
C GLN A 61 10.37 -8.70 0.98
N VAL A 62 10.67 -7.46 0.55
CA VAL A 62 9.87 -6.27 0.83
C VAL A 62 9.54 -5.59 -0.49
N PHE A 63 8.26 -5.35 -0.75
CA PHE A 63 7.78 -4.63 -1.93
C PHE A 63 7.39 -3.20 -1.58
N PHE A 64 7.76 -2.26 -2.45
CA PHE A 64 7.35 -0.86 -2.37
C PHE A 64 6.83 -0.40 -3.73
N SER A 65 5.82 0.50 -3.75
CA SER A 65 5.22 1.00 -4.99
C SER A 65 5.06 2.52 -4.97
N PHE A 66 5.38 3.16 -6.09
CA PHE A 66 5.12 4.58 -6.32
C PHE A 66 3.71 4.85 -6.85
N SER A 67 2.97 3.80 -7.19
CA SER A 67 1.64 3.93 -7.82
C SER A 67 0.57 4.49 -6.90
N LYS A 68 0.72 4.36 -5.57
CA LYS A 68 -0.32 4.72 -4.61
C LYS A 68 -0.13 6.14 -4.05
N GLY A 69 0.91 6.36 -3.28
CA GLY A 69 1.16 7.66 -2.65
C GLY A 69 1.36 8.77 -3.67
N PHE A 70 2.19 8.54 -4.67
CA PHE A 70 2.51 9.54 -5.70
C PHE A 70 1.58 9.51 -6.92
N GLY A 71 0.57 8.66 -6.96
CA GLY A 71 -0.38 8.59 -8.07
C GLY A 71 0.20 8.11 -9.40
N LEU A 72 1.41 7.52 -9.41
CA LEU A 72 2.12 7.09 -10.61
C LEU A 72 1.62 5.73 -11.13
N ILE A 73 0.31 5.55 -11.21
CA ILE A 73 -0.34 4.28 -11.57
C ILE A 73 0.08 3.83 -12.99
N GLY A 74 0.21 4.77 -13.92
CA GLY A 74 0.57 4.49 -15.31
C GLY A 74 2.01 4.01 -15.50
N GLN A 75 2.91 4.34 -14.58
CA GLN A 75 4.33 3.98 -14.70
C GLN A 75 4.61 2.51 -14.35
N ARG A 76 3.73 1.86 -13.57
CA ARG A 76 3.83 0.44 -13.21
C ARG A 76 5.19 0.05 -12.64
N LEU A 77 5.73 0.86 -11.74
CA LEU A 77 7.03 0.66 -11.12
C LEU A 77 6.96 0.64 -9.60
N GLY A 78 7.88 -0.08 -9.02
CA GLY A 78 8.11 -0.21 -7.59
C GLY A 78 9.55 -0.66 -7.35
N LEU A 79 9.85 -0.86 -6.08
CA LEU A 79 11.10 -1.42 -5.61
C LEU A 79 10.83 -2.75 -4.94
N VAL A 80 11.76 -3.68 -5.06
CA VAL A 80 11.77 -4.90 -4.27
C VAL A 80 13.15 -5.05 -3.63
N TYR A 81 13.16 -5.26 -2.33
CA TYR A 81 14.34 -5.61 -1.55
C TYR A 81 14.29 -7.10 -1.26
N THR A 82 15.35 -7.82 -1.59
CA THR A 82 15.40 -9.28 -1.41
C THR A 82 16.68 -9.69 -0.69
N LYS A 83 16.59 -10.70 0.18
CA LYS A 83 17.76 -11.33 0.81
C LYS A 83 18.52 -12.26 -0.14
N LYS A 84 17.85 -12.73 -1.19
CA LYS A 84 18.43 -13.64 -2.19
C LYS A 84 18.17 -13.09 -3.59
N PRO A 85 19.03 -13.36 -4.57
CA PRO A 85 18.78 -13.02 -5.97
C PRO A 85 17.38 -13.46 -6.41
N HIS A 86 16.72 -12.62 -7.21
CA HIS A 86 15.38 -12.91 -7.73
C HIS A 86 15.50 -13.25 -9.22
N PRO A 87 15.29 -14.51 -9.62
CA PRO A 87 15.59 -14.98 -11.00
C PRO A 87 14.94 -14.12 -12.09
N THR A 88 13.67 -13.72 -11.89
CA THR A 88 12.98 -12.87 -12.88
C THR A 88 13.59 -11.48 -13.00
N LEU A 89 14.00 -10.85 -11.88
CA LEU A 89 14.65 -9.54 -11.89
C LEU A 89 16.05 -9.60 -12.50
N ASP A 90 16.76 -10.69 -12.24
CA ASP A 90 18.09 -10.95 -12.84
C ASP A 90 17.99 -11.10 -14.36
N LEU A 91 16.95 -11.77 -14.87
CA LEU A 91 16.66 -11.83 -16.30
C LEU A 91 16.37 -10.45 -16.90
N LEU A 92 15.51 -9.64 -16.23
CA LEU A 92 15.24 -8.28 -16.70
C LEU A 92 16.51 -7.43 -16.76
N LYS A 93 17.39 -7.58 -15.77
CA LYS A 93 18.70 -6.92 -15.74
C LYS A 93 19.61 -7.41 -16.87
N GLN A 94 19.69 -8.72 -17.07
CA GLN A 94 20.53 -9.34 -18.10
C GLN A 94 20.14 -8.90 -19.52
N PHE A 95 18.85 -8.77 -19.80
CA PHE A 95 18.32 -8.38 -21.11
C PHE A 95 18.06 -6.88 -21.25
N GLU A 96 18.44 -6.09 -20.23
CA GLU A 96 18.20 -4.62 -20.20
C GLU A 96 16.74 -4.24 -20.50
N ASN A 97 15.80 -5.10 -20.13
CA ASN A 97 14.38 -4.93 -20.41
C ASN A 97 13.69 -4.11 -19.30
N TRP A 98 13.91 -2.79 -19.32
CA TRP A 98 13.41 -1.86 -18.32
C TRP A 98 12.34 -0.92 -18.89
N ASN A 99 11.40 -0.53 -18.05
CA ASN A 99 10.62 0.68 -18.28
C ASN A 99 11.48 1.92 -17.98
N TYR A 100 12.35 2.27 -18.90
CA TYR A 100 13.34 3.36 -18.71
C TYR A 100 12.68 4.71 -18.40
N GLY A 101 11.60 5.07 -19.10
CA GLY A 101 10.84 6.31 -18.85
C GLY A 101 10.25 6.35 -17.44
N GLY A 102 9.69 5.23 -17.01
CA GLY A 102 9.17 5.09 -15.64
C GLY A 102 10.27 5.20 -14.57
N VAL A 103 11.43 4.56 -14.79
CA VAL A 103 12.58 4.67 -13.87
C VAL A 103 13.04 6.12 -13.74
N LYS A 104 13.15 6.85 -14.85
CA LYS A 104 13.53 8.28 -14.84
C LYS A 104 12.49 9.14 -14.14
N THR A 105 11.20 8.87 -14.33
CA THR A 105 10.13 9.57 -13.61
C THR A 105 10.25 9.36 -12.10
N ILE A 106 10.49 8.13 -11.65
CA ILE A 106 10.64 7.82 -10.22
C ILE A 106 11.91 8.46 -9.65
N GLU A 107 13.02 8.45 -10.40
CA GLU A 107 14.26 9.14 -10.00
C GLU A 107 13.99 10.64 -9.72
N LEU A 108 13.24 11.30 -10.60
CA LEU A 108 12.84 12.70 -10.41
C LEU A 108 11.95 12.89 -9.18
N VAL A 109 10.98 12.00 -8.99
CA VAL A 109 10.10 12.05 -7.80
C VAL A 109 10.93 11.90 -6.51
N MET A 110 11.80 10.91 -6.44
CA MET A 110 12.62 10.65 -5.25
C MET A 110 13.61 11.79 -4.95
N LYS A 111 14.05 12.54 -5.96
CA LYS A 111 14.94 13.69 -5.79
C LYS A 111 14.22 14.96 -5.30
N ASN A 112 12.93 15.10 -5.60
CA ASN A 112 12.22 16.36 -5.40
C ASN A 112 11.13 16.30 -4.34
N PHE A 113 10.73 15.12 -3.89
CA PHE A 113 9.63 14.94 -2.95
C PHE A 113 10.01 14.03 -1.79
N ALA A 114 9.59 14.39 -0.59
CA ALA A 114 9.68 13.50 0.57
C ALA A 114 8.69 12.33 0.42
N VAL A 115 8.98 11.22 1.11
CA VAL A 115 8.14 10.01 1.03
C VAL A 115 6.72 10.25 1.51
N ASP A 116 6.53 11.17 2.47
CA ASP A 116 5.26 11.59 3.08
C ASP A 116 4.67 12.88 2.48
N GLU A 117 5.25 13.39 1.39
CA GLU A 117 4.81 14.65 0.75
C GLU A 117 3.30 14.67 0.47
N MET A 118 2.78 13.58 -0.11
CA MET A 118 1.37 13.49 -0.46
C MET A 118 0.48 13.35 0.78
N TRP A 119 0.98 12.72 1.83
CA TRP A 119 0.27 12.63 3.11
C TRP A 119 0.16 14.03 3.73
N ASN A 120 1.25 14.76 3.83
CA ASN A 120 1.28 16.13 4.38
C ASN A 120 0.32 17.05 3.62
N LYS A 121 0.25 16.89 2.30
CA LYS A 121 -0.62 17.72 1.43
C LYS A 121 -2.11 17.40 1.55
N HIS A 122 -2.48 16.15 1.82
CA HIS A 122 -3.86 15.69 1.64
C HIS A 122 -4.53 15.14 2.90
N LYS A 123 -3.80 14.99 4.00
CA LYS A 123 -4.33 14.37 5.23
C LYS A 123 -5.47 15.16 5.85
N GLU A 124 -5.35 16.47 5.92
CA GLU A 124 -6.41 17.33 6.46
C GLU A 124 -7.69 17.20 5.64
N LYS A 125 -7.58 17.17 4.32
CA LYS A 125 -8.72 16.96 3.43
C LYS A 125 -9.37 15.60 3.60
N GLN A 126 -8.60 14.55 3.86
CA GLN A 126 -9.15 13.25 4.21
C GLN A 126 -9.97 13.32 5.50
N ILE A 127 -9.45 14.00 6.53
CA ILE A 127 -10.14 14.14 7.82
C ILE A 127 -11.47 14.90 7.65
N GLU A 128 -11.48 15.99 6.90
CA GLU A 128 -12.71 16.73 6.58
C GLU A 128 -13.75 15.82 5.93
N ILE A 129 -13.36 15.10 4.85
CA ILE A 129 -14.24 14.17 4.15
C ILE A 129 -14.76 13.08 5.09
N CYS A 130 -13.88 12.52 5.93
CA CYS A 130 -14.30 11.49 6.87
C CYS A 130 -15.33 12.01 7.88
N ASN A 131 -15.19 13.25 8.35
CA ASN A 131 -16.16 13.89 9.23
C ASN A 131 -17.50 14.11 8.51
N ASP A 132 -17.47 14.66 7.28
CA ASP A 132 -18.68 14.95 6.49
C ASP A 132 -19.50 13.71 6.18
N TYR A 133 -18.84 12.58 5.94
CA TYR A 133 -19.49 11.32 5.53
C TYR A 133 -19.55 10.29 6.66
N ASN A 134 -19.14 10.63 7.87
CA ASN A 134 -19.09 9.72 9.02
C ASN A 134 -18.27 8.45 8.74
N PHE A 135 -17.08 8.63 8.14
CA PHE A 135 -16.12 7.56 7.92
C PHE A 135 -15.06 7.51 9.01
N THR A 136 -14.49 6.34 9.22
CA THR A 136 -13.31 6.18 10.08
C THR A 136 -12.05 6.45 9.26
N VAL A 137 -11.21 7.36 9.73
CA VAL A 137 -9.94 7.75 9.09
C VAL A 137 -8.94 6.59 9.13
N SER A 138 -8.20 6.38 8.04
CA SER A 138 -7.06 5.44 7.97
C SER A 138 -5.72 6.17 8.01
N ASP A 139 -4.63 5.43 8.24
CA ASP A 139 -3.26 5.98 8.13
C ASP A 139 -2.95 6.43 6.69
N CYS A 140 -3.42 5.68 5.68
CA CYS A 140 -3.33 6.09 4.28
C CYS A 140 -4.27 7.26 3.97
N PHE A 141 -3.73 8.39 3.51
CA PHE A 141 -4.49 9.64 3.30
C PHE A 141 -5.67 9.55 2.33
N PHE A 142 -5.72 8.55 1.46
CA PHE A 142 -6.80 8.39 0.48
C PHE A 142 -7.74 7.21 0.78
N LEU A 143 -7.61 6.59 1.95
CA LEU A 143 -8.47 5.50 2.40
C LEU A 143 -9.22 5.89 3.67
N ALA A 144 -10.41 5.33 3.80
CA ALA A 144 -11.24 5.38 4.99
C ALA A 144 -12.01 4.08 5.11
N THR A 145 -12.65 3.86 6.25
CA THR A 145 -13.53 2.72 6.47
C THR A 145 -14.89 3.17 6.97
N THR A 146 -15.92 2.37 6.69
CA THR A 146 -17.28 2.63 7.16
C THR A 146 -18.07 1.33 7.33
N LYS A 147 -19.06 1.36 8.23
CA LYS A 147 -20.08 0.30 8.36
C LYS A 147 -21.37 0.60 7.62
N ASP A 148 -21.45 1.73 6.89
CA ASP A 148 -22.61 2.10 6.10
C ASP A 148 -22.90 1.04 5.04
N PRO A 149 -24.12 0.44 5.03
CA PRO A 149 -24.52 -0.59 4.06
C PRO A 149 -24.45 -0.15 2.60
N PHE A 150 -24.57 1.15 2.32
CA PHE A 150 -24.46 1.70 0.97
C PHE A 150 -23.10 1.37 0.31
N TYR A 151 -22.01 1.32 1.11
CA TYR A 151 -20.67 1.05 0.61
C TYR A 151 -20.32 -0.43 0.57
N ARG A 152 -21.12 -1.31 1.18
CA ARG A 152 -20.90 -2.78 1.23
C ARG A 152 -20.78 -3.43 -0.15
N ARG A 153 -21.50 -2.96 -1.13
CA ARG A 153 -21.53 -3.55 -2.48
C ARG A 153 -20.30 -3.22 -3.33
N ARG A 154 -19.44 -2.31 -2.88
CA ARG A 154 -18.45 -1.73 -3.77
C ARG A 154 -17.04 -2.26 -3.62
N ARG A 155 -16.59 -2.90 -2.54
CA ARG A 155 -15.28 -3.58 -2.46
C ARG A 155 -14.89 -4.04 -1.06
N ARG A 156 -14.08 -5.12 -1.02
CA ARG A 156 -13.24 -5.64 0.08
C ARG A 156 -13.81 -5.36 1.46
N MET A 157 -14.69 -6.23 1.86
CA MET A 157 -15.30 -6.21 3.20
C MET A 157 -14.45 -7.05 4.14
N LYS A 158 -14.34 -6.60 5.38
CA LYS A 158 -13.92 -7.45 6.49
C LYS A 158 -15.07 -8.32 6.97
N ALA A 159 -14.74 -9.36 7.70
CA ALA A 159 -15.75 -10.23 8.35
C ALA A 159 -16.69 -9.48 9.31
N ASP A 160 -16.29 -8.30 9.80
CA ASP A 160 -17.05 -7.40 10.68
C ASP A 160 -17.95 -6.40 9.94
N ASP A 161 -18.22 -6.62 8.66
CA ASP A 161 -19.00 -5.72 7.80
C ASP A 161 -18.38 -4.34 7.54
N THR A 162 -17.12 -4.14 7.84
CA THR A 162 -16.42 -2.88 7.54
C THR A 162 -16.05 -2.81 6.06
N ALA A 163 -16.53 -1.79 5.37
CA ALA A 163 -16.20 -1.51 3.97
C ALA A 163 -15.07 -0.49 3.85
N ARG A 164 -14.12 -0.73 2.93
CA ARG A 164 -13.09 0.24 2.58
C ARG A 164 -13.61 1.23 1.54
N VAL A 165 -13.42 2.52 1.81
CA VAL A 165 -13.75 3.63 0.91
C VAL A 165 -12.47 4.28 0.41
N CYS A 166 -12.39 4.60 -0.88
CA CYS A 166 -11.33 5.43 -1.44
C CYS A 166 -11.82 6.89 -1.47
N THR A 167 -11.26 7.72 -0.61
CA THR A 167 -11.65 9.14 -0.48
C THR A 167 -11.11 10.04 -1.58
N SER A 168 -10.13 9.57 -2.38
CA SER A 168 -9.52 10.38 -3.45
C SER A 168 -10.50 10.84 -4.54
N ILE A 169 -11.63 10.15 -4.72
CA ILE A 169 -12.70 10.57 -5.63
C ILE A 169 -13.36 11.84 -5.12
N LEU A 170 -13.50 11.97 -3.81
CA LEU A 170 -14.15 13.10 -3.15
C LEU A 170 -13.23 14.33 -3.06
N PHE A 171 -11.90 14.15 -3.14
CA PHE A 171 -10.96 15.27 -3.23
C PHE A 171 -11.19 16.16 -4.45
N LYS A 172 -11.71 15.57 -5.54
CA LYS A 172 -11.99 16.30 -6.80
C LYS A 172 -13.26 17.14 -6.76
N GLN A 173 -14.16 16.87 -5.83
CA GLN A 173 -15.43 17.62 -5.72
C GLN A 173 -15.28 18.98 -5.03
N GLY A 174 -14.13 19.29 -4.46
CA GLY A 174 -13.83 20.58 -3.84
C GLY A 174 -12.98 21.53 -4.70
N ILE A 175 -12.80 21.21 -6.00
CA ILE A 175 -12.11 22.07 -6.98
C ILE A 175 -13.15 22.46 -8.04
N ILE A 176 -14.11 23.27 -7.63
CA ILE A 176 -14.90 24.15 -8.51
C ILE A 176 -14.95 25.51 -7.84
#